data_19649790b6452b830f0756c5ba7867f8
#
_entry.id   19649790b6452b830f0756c5ba7867f8
#
_cell.length_a   1.000
_cell.length_b   1.000
_cell.length_c   1.000
_cell.angle_alpha   90.00
_cell.angle_beta   90.00
_cell.angle_gamma   90.00
#
_symmetry.space_group_name_H-M   'P 1'
#
loop_
_entity.id
_entity.type
_entity.pdbx_description
1 polymer ?
#
loop_
_entity_poly.entity_id
_entity_poly.type
_entity_poly.pdbx_seq_one_letter_code
_entity_poly.pdbx_strand_id
1 'polypeptide(L)'
;MSNGSSSADGPMEAPAGVHDEIAEDAQARAAARRRLLLGLTAAALFVLLACLAYWPVAPLNASHIVGCPCSDEAQEVWYLNWTAFAVLHGHNPFFTAYLAAPAGANLGLDTAMPLLGFLGLPVTATAGAVATYNILLRLALAASGFSMYLLLRRYTSWWPAAFLGGVLYGFSAYMIGQGRGHLFLTFVPIPPLMVALLDDWLVRRRRPGAPSGALLGAAAGLQYLISPEVLAMTVISLGVGLLALCLRYRAMVRERLSTFLSGAVAAAGVFALLAGYPIWMLLAGPRHVTGPAHSVHLLSVYRNTVFGVILPTSNQVINPPVSARFTNPYLLHDPAENVVYL
;
A
#
# COMPACT_ATOMS: atom_id res chain seq x y z
N MET A 1 25.35 -85.80 8.38
CA MET A 1 24.00 -85.38 8.72
C MET A 1 24.08 -83.84 8.87
N SER A 2 23.74 -83.16 7.84
CA SER A 2 23.76 -81.68 7.74
C SER A 2 22.34 -81.12 7.87
N ASN A 3 22.12 -80.24 8.79
CA ASN A 3 20.90 -79.46 8.85
C ASN A 3 21.22 -78.00 8.44
N GLY A 4 20.85 -77.68 7.24
CA GLY A 4 20.81 -76.29 6.78
C GLY A 4 19.55 -75.62 7.30
N SER A 5 19.68 -74.59 8.10
CA SER A 5 18.61 -73.66 8.43
C SER A 5 18.60 -72.52 7.43
N SER A 6 17.60 -72.49 6.53
CA SER A 6 17.26 -71.37 5.67
C SER A 6 16.58 -70.33 6.51
N SER A 7 17.24 -69.20 6.72
CA SER A 7 16.59 -67.98 7.23
C SER A 7 15.88 -67.25 6.06
N ALA A 8 14.55 -67.35 6.06
CA ALA A 8 13.72 -66.50 5.19
C ALA A 8 13.68 -65.10 5.77
N ASP A 9 14.43 -64.19 5.18
CA ASP A 9 14.23 -62.75 5.36
C ASP A 9 12.92 -62.36 4.67
N GLY A 10 11.83 -62.24 5.44
CA GLY A 10 10.60 -61.64 5.01
C GLY A 10 10.79 -60.11 4.88
N PRO A 11 10.11 -59.48 3.97
CA PRO A 11 10.19 -58.03 3.87
C PRO A 11 9.75 -57.38 5.19
N MET A 12 10.63 -56.55 5.74
CA MET A 12 10.38 -55.78 6.97
C MET A 12 9.28 -54.80 6.70
N GLU A 13 8.04 -55.08 7.13
CA GLU A 13 6.93 -54.12 7.07
C GLU A 13 7.29 -52.93 7.94
N ALA A 14 7.31 -51.73 7.31
CA ALA A 14 7.49 -50.48 8.03
C ALA A 14 6.38 -50.34 9.09
N PRO A 15 6.67 -49.81 10.31
CA PRO A 15 5.65 -49.60 11.33
C PRO A 15 4.51 -48.78 10.80
N ALA A 16 3.25 -49.17 11.06
CA ALA A 16 2.04 -48.52 10.51
C ALA A 16 1.99 -47.00 10.68
N GLY A 17 2.61 -46.41 11.71
CA GLY A 17 2.70 -44.96 11.94
C GLY A 17 3.54 -44.18 10.91
N VAL A 18 4.55 -44.83 10.28
CA VAL A 18 5.43 -44.17 9.30
C VAL A 18 4.70 -43.87 7.99
N HIS A 19 3.76 -44.73 7.58
CA HIS A 19 2.95 -44.54 6.39
C HIS A 19 1.97 -43.34 6.57
N ASP A 20 1.39 -43.18 7.76
CA ASP A 20 0.48 -42.11 8.08
C ASP A 20 1.21 -40.74 8.13
N GLU A 21 2.39 -40.67 8.74
CA GLU A 21 3.23 -39.45 8.75
C GLU A 21 3.66 -39.04 7.34
N ILE A 22 4.04 -40.00 6.47
CA ILE A 22 4.40 -39.69 5.07
C ILE A 22 3.19 -39.15 4.30
N ALA A 23 2.00 -39.72 4.53
CA ALA A 23 0.76 -39.30 3.88
C ALA A 23 0.34 -37.87 4.33
N GLU A 24 0.43 -37.58 5.64
CA GLU A 24 0.16 -36.25 6.18
C GLU A 24 1.14 -35.20 5.64
N ASP A 25 2.42 -35.50 5.60
CA ASP A 25 3.44 -34.60 5.01
C ASP A 25 3.20 -34.35 3.53
N ALA A 26 2.82 -35.36 2.75
CA ALA A 26 2.50 -35.23 1.34
C ALA A 26 1.27 -34.33 1.12
N GLN A 27 0.22 -34.49 1.94
CA GLN A 27 -0.97 -33.66 1.91
C GLN A 27 -0.66 -32.20 2.29
N ALA A 28 0.15 -31.97 3.33
CA ALA A 28 0.58 -30.65 3.76
C ALA A 28 1.37 -29.92 2.65
N ARG A 29 2.30 -30.63 1.99
CA ARG A 29 3.06 -30.09 0.84
C ARG A 29 2.16 -29.77 -0.35
N ALA A 30 1.20 -30.64 -0.68
CA ALA A 30 0.23 -30.40 -1.75
C ALA A 30 -0.65 -29.16 -1.45
N ALA A 31 -1.12 -29.03 -0.21
CA ALA A 31 -1.89 -27.86 0.23
C ALA A 31 -1.06 -26.56 0.18
N ALA A 32 0.20 -26.60 0.60
CA ALA A 32 1.12 -25.47 0.53
C ALA A 32 1.39 -25.05 -0.93
N ARG A 33 1.66 -26.02 -1.82
CA ARG A 33 1.85 -25.80 -3.25
C ARG A 33 0.60 -25.18 -3.89
N ARG A 34 -0.59 -25.68 -3.57
CA ARG A 34 -1.85 -25.11 -4.06
C ARG A 34 -2.04 -23.67 -3.60
N ARG A 35 -1.75 -23.35 -2.33
CA ARG A 35 -1.82 -21.97 -1.81
C ARG A 35 -0.87 -21.04 -2.54
N LEU A 36 0.36 -21.50 -2.79
CA LEU A 36 1.37 -20.74 -3.53
C LEU A 36 0.89 -20.46 -4.97
N LEU A 37 0.43 -21.49 -5.68
CA LEU A 37 -0.07 -21.35 -7.05
C LEU A 37 -1.25 -20.38 -7.13
N LEU A 38 -2.22 -20.47 -6.24
CA LEU A 38 -3.34 -19.53 -6.16
C LEU A 38 -2.88 -18.10 -5.86
N GLY A 39 -1.86 -17.92 -5.01
CA GLY A 39 -1.25 -16.61 -4.75
C GLY A 39 -0.56 -16.02 -5.97
N LEU A 40 0.24 -16.82 -6.68
CA LEU A 40 0.92 -16.40 -7.92
C LEU A 40 -0.10 -16.08 -9.03
N THR A 41 -1.15 -16.89 -9.17
CA THR A 41 -2.25 -16.60 -10.11
C THR A 41 -2.93 -15.28 -9.78
N ALA A 42 -3.24 -15.02 -8.50
CA ALA A 42 -3.82 -13.75 -8.09
C ALA A 42 -2.89 -12.56 -8.41
N ALA A 43 -1.60 -12.68 -8.09
CA ALA A 43 -0.62 -11.64 -8.38
C ALA A 43 -0.54 -11.35 -9.89
N ALA A 44 -0.46 -12.38 -10.72
CA ALA A 44 -0.43 -12.26 -12.18
C ALA A 44 -1.71 -11.58 -12.73
N LEU A 45 -2.89 -11.96 -12.20
CA LEU A 45 -4.15 -11.34 -12.60
C LEU A 45 -4.23 -9.87 -12.17
N PHE A 46 -3.75 -9.49 -10.98
CA PHE A 46 -3.69 -8.08 -10.57
C PHE A 46 -2.75 -7.27 -11.45
N VAL A 47 -1.59 -7.82 -11.83
CA VAL A 47 -0.67 -7.16 -12.77
C VAL A 47 -1.31 -7.00 -14.15
N LEU A 48 -1.99 -8.03 -14.65
CA LEU A 48 -2.72 -7.96 -15.92
C LEU A 48 -3.81 -6.89 -15.89
N LEU A 49 -4.63 -6.85 -14.83
CA LEU A 49 -5.66 -5.82 -14.65
C LEU A 49 -5.07 -4.42 -14.59
N ALA A 50 -3.94 -4.23 -13.90
CA ALA A 50 -3.25 -2.95 -13.84
C ALA A 50 -2.68 -2.51 -15.20
N CYS A 51 -2.18 -3.45 -16.00
CA CYS A 51 -1.76 -3.15 -17.37
C CYS A 51 -2.93 -2.76 -18.27
N LEU A 52 -4.07 -3.43 -18.11
CA LEU A 52 -5.30 -3.11 -18.85
C LEU A 52 -5.90 -1.77 -18.44
N ALA A 53 -5.85 -1.41 -17.14
CA ALA A 53 -6.37 -0.13 -16.64
C ALA A 53 -5.68 1.09 -17.25
N TYR A 54 -4.42 0.95 -17.64
CA TYR A 54 -3.62 2.03 -18.22
C TYR A 54 -3.27 1.80 -19.70
N TRP A 55 -4.03 0.96 -20.40
CA TRP A 55 -3.91 0.80 -21.84
C TRP A 55 -4.31 2.10 -22.57
N PRO A 56 -3.62 2.58 -23.63
CA PRO A 56 -2.54 1.88 -24.39
C PRO A 56 -1.11 2.29 -23.99
N VAL A 57 -0.89 3.02 -22.91
CA VAL A 57 0.47 3.41 -22.50
C VAL A 57 1.25 2.17 -22.05
N ALA A 58 2.37 1.86 -22.69
CA ALA A 58 3.22 0.75 -22.27
C ALA A 58 3.95 1.05 -20.95
N PRO A 59 4.21 0.05 -20.08
CA PRO A 59 4.87 0.27 -18.80
C PRO A 59 6.24 0.96 -18.90
N LEU A 60 7.06 0.58 -19.88
CA LEU A 60 8.39 1.15 -20.14
C LEU A 60 8.38 2.32 -21.12
N ASN A 61 7.22 2.92 -21.40
CA ASN A 61 7.17 4.09 -22.28
C ASN A 61 7.84 5.28 -21.59
N ALA A 62 8.92 5.78 -22.20
CA ALA A 62 9.68 6.93 -21.69
C ALA A 62 9.20 8.28 -22.25
N SER A 63 8.26 8.29 -23.19
CA SER A 63 7.81 9.49 -23.92
C SER A 63 6.37 9.88 -23.60
N HIS A 64 5.53 8.93 -23.16
CA HIS A 64 4.13 9.16 -22.87
C HIS A 64 3.84 8.77 -21.43
N ILE A 65 3.30 9.72 -20.68
CA ILE A 65 2.85 9.54 -19.30
C ILE A 65 1.41 9.02 -19.28
N VAL A 66 1.07 8.22 -18.29
CA VAL A 66 -0.33 7.94 -17.95
C VAL A 66 -0.91 9.20 -17.31
N GLY A 67 -2.04 9.68 -17.82
CA GLY A 67 -2.65 10.92 -17.36
C GLY A 67 -2.31 12.09 -18.30
N CYS A 68 -2.30 13.31 -17.76
CA CYS A 68 -2.01 14.54 -18.47
C CYS A 68 -0.68 15.14 -17.98
N PRO A 69 0.29 15.45 -18.84
CA PRO A 69 1.53 16.12 -18.42
C PRO A 69 1.32 17.60 -18.03
N CYS A 70 0.10 18.01 -17.80
CA CYS A 70 -0.31 19.37 -17.51
C CYS A 70 -0.68 19.62 -16.04
N SER A 71 -0.57 18.61 -15.18
CA SER A 71 -0.99 18.63 -13.78
C SER A 71 0.07 17.98 -12.87
N ASP A 72 -0.38 17.38 -11.78
CA ASP A 72 0.43 16.76 -10.73
C ASP A 72 1.31 15.62 -11.25
N GLU A 73 0.93 14.94 -12.34
CA GLU A 73 1.74 13.91 -12.97
C GLU A 73 3.15 14.40 -13.34
N ALA A 74 3.24 15.62 -13.87
CA ALA A 74 4.54 16.21 -14.21
C ALA A 74 5.38 16.47 -12.97
N GLN A 75 4.75 16.91 -11.87
CA GLN A 75 5.39 17.12 -10.58
C GLN A 75 5.89 15.80 -10.00
N GLU A 76 5.09 14.75 -10.03
CA GLU A 76 5.47 13.42 -9.53
C GLU A 76 6.62 12.79 -10.33
N VAL A 77 6.60 12.91 -11.66
CA VAL A 77 7.74 12.52 -12.51
C VAL A 77 9.00 13.30 -12.13
N TRP A 78 8.85 14.59 -11.85
CA TRP A 78 9.97 15.41 -11.39
C TRP A 78 10.51 14.92 -10.04
N TYR A 79 9.68 14.56 -9.06
CA TYR A 79 10.11 14.02 -7.77
C TYR A 79 10.85 12.68 -7.91
N LEU A 80 10.38 11.81 -8.78
CA LEU A 80 11.09 10.55 -9.07
C LEU A 80 12.48 10.82 -9.65
N ASN A 81 12.57 11.75 -10.60
CA ASN A 81 13.84 12.17 -11.19
C ASN A 81 14.75 12.85 -10.16
N TRP A 82 14.18 13.76 -9.36
CA TRP A 82 14.93 14.46 -8.31
C TRP A 82 15.51 13.48 -7.28
N THR A 83 14.74 12.53 -6.80
CA THR A 83 15.23 11.55 -5.83
C THR A 83 16.39 10.74 -6.42
N ALA A 84 16.29 10.27 -7.65
CA ALA A 84 17.37 9.57 -8.31
C ALA A 84 18.62 10.46 -8.50
N PHE A 85 18.44 11.68 -8.97
CA PHE A 85 19.53 12.66 -9.12
C PHE A 85 20.19 12.95 -7.78
N ALA A 86 19.42 13.25 -6.74
CA ALA A 86 19.93 13.60 -5.43
C ALA A 86 20.77 12.47 -4.83
N VAL A 87 20.28 11.22 -4.91
CA VAL A 87 21.01 10.05 -4.41
C VAL A 87 22.32 9.83 -5.18
N LEU A 88 22.28 9.88 -6.49
CA LEU A 88 23.45 9.61 -7.34
C LEU A 88 24.53 10.70 -7.23
N HIS A 89 24.16 11.93 -6.86
CA HIS A 89 25.09 13.06 -6.75
C HIS A 89 25.35 13.51 -5.30
N GLY A 90 24.87 12.76 -4.31
CA GLY A 90 25.08 13.07 -2.89
C GLY A 90 24.33 14.31 -2.38
N HIS A 91 23.23 14.67 -3.03
CA HIS A 91 22.33 15.74 -2.57
C HIS A 91 21.28 15.23 -1.59
N ASN A 92 20.67 16.14 -0.85
CA ASN A 92 19.58 15.83 0.05
C ASN A 92 18.28 15.61 -0.74
N PRO A 93 17.64 14.43 -0.74
CA PRO A 93 16.39 14.20 -1.47
C PRO A 93 15.19 15.00 -0.94
N PHE A 94 15.26 15.54 0.28
CA PHE A 94 14.19 16.34 0.91
C PHE A 94 14.37 17.85 0.74
N PHE A 95 15.42 18.30 0.05
CA PHE A 95 15.67 19.72 -0.21
C PHE A 95 16.30 19.90 -1.58
N THR A 96 15.88 20.91 -2.32
CA THR A 96 16.44 21.22 -3.63
C THR A 96 16.73 22.71 -3.78
N ALA A 97 17.89 23.04 -4.38
CA ALA A 97 18.19 24.39 -4.84
C ALA A 97 17.78 24.63 -6.30
N TYR A 98 17.28 23.62 -6.99
CA TYR A 98 16.82 23.70 -8.38
C TYR A 98 15.40 24.26 -8.53
N LEU A 99 14.64 24.31 -7.42
CA LEU A 99 13.35 25.00 -7.33
C LEU A 99 13.49 26.24 -6.45
N ALA A 100 12.76 27.30 -6.76
CA ALA A 100 12.76 28.57 -6.03
C ALA A 100 14.18 29.16 -5.82
N ALA A 101 15.06 29.07 -6.81
CA ALA A 101 16.42 29.58 -6.73
C ALA A 101 16.45 31.10 -6.48
N PRO A 102 17.42 31.63 -5.70
CA PRO A 102 18.51 30.93 -5.03
C PRO A 102 18.11 30.33 -3.67
N ALA A 103 16.89 30.54 -3.20
CA ALA A 103 16.45 30.19 -1.84
C ALA A 103 16.34 28.69 -1.61
N GLY A 104 16.00 27.93 -2.64
CA GLY A 104 15.71 26.51 -2.58
C GLY A 104 14.29 26.20 -2.06
N ALA A 105 13.89 24.93 -2.17
CA ALA A 105 12.60 24.42 -1.74
C ALA A 105 12.77 23.22 -0.81
N ASN A 106 11.97 23.20 0.28
CA ASN A 106 11.83 22.07 1.19
C ASN A 106 10.74 21.16 0.65
N LEU A 107 11.11 19.94 0.31
CA LEU A 107 10.19 18.93 -0.25
C LEU A 107 9.46 18.12 0.83
N GLY A 108 9.70 18.38 2.11
CA GLY A 108 8.99 17.72 3.22
C GLY A 108 7.51 18.11 3.32
N LEU A 109 7.13 19.27 2.76
CA LEU A 109 5.74 19.71 2.74
C LEU A 109 4.95 19.12 1.56
N ASP A 110 5.63 18.86 0.46
CA ASP A 110 5.05 18.25 -0.71
C ASP A 110 5.07 16.72 -0.62
N THR A 111 4.20 16.07 -1.37
CA THR A 111 4.12 14.61 -1.46
C THR A 111 5.21 14.06 -2.38
N ALA A 112 6.47 14.36 -2.05
CA ALA A 112 7.63 13.99 -2.86
C ALA A 112 7.91 12.47 -2.95
N MET A 113 7.12 11.65 -2.22
CA MET A 113 7.14 10.18 -2.21
C MET A 113 8.56 9.55 -2.29
N PRO A 114 9.48 9.93 -1.39
CA PRO A 114 10.88 9.56 -1.50
C PRO A 114 11.11 8.04 -1.52
N LEU A 115 10.27 7.24 -0.84
CA LEU A 115 10.38 5.79 -0.89
C LEU A 115 10.16 5.25 -2.31
N LEU A 116 9.19 5.78 -3.05
CA LEU A 116 8.94 5.37 -4.44
C LEU A 116 10.08 5.82 -5.34
N GLY A 117 10.67 6.98 -5.09
CA GLY A 117 11.88 7.45 -5.78
C GLY A 117 13.07 6.53 -5.55
N PHE A 118 13.30 6.06 -4.30
CA PHE A 118 14.36 5.08 -4.00
C PHE A 118 14.09 3.72 -4.67
N LEU A 119 12.86 3.21 -4.59
CA LEU A 119 12.48 1.94 -5.24
C LEU A 119 12.58 2.02 -6.77
N GLY A 120 12.21 3.16 -7.34
CA GLY A 120 12.25 3.41 -8.77
C GLY A 120 13.62 3.80 -9.32
N LEU A 121 14.62 4.07 -8.45
CA LEU A 121 15.94 4.56 -8.84
C LEU A 121 16.61 3.75 -9.98
N PRO A 122 16.64 2.42 -9.94
CA PRO A 122 17.26 1.65 -11.04
C PRO A 122 16.58 1.88 -12.39
N VAL A 123 15.26 2.01 -12.40
CA VAL A 123 14.48 2.27 -13.62
C VAL A 123 14.67 3.72 -14.04
N THR A 124 14.64 4.66 -13.11
CA THR A 124 14.87 6.09 -13.39
C THR A 124 16.24 6.32 -14.01
N ALA A 125 17.28 5.66 -13.49
CA ALA A 125 18.65 5.79 -14.00
C ALA A 125 18.85 5.16 -15.39
N THR A 126 18.05 4.19 -15.79
CA THR A 126 18.22 3.43 -17.05
C THR A 126 17.19 3.76 -18.13
N ALA A 127 15.92 3.93 -17.74
CA ALA A 127 14.79 4.16 -18.65
C ALA A 127 14.10 5.52 -18.46
N GLY A 128 14.52 6.30 -17.45
CA GLY A 128 13.98 7.63 -17.17
C GLY A 128 12.78 7.64 -16.22
N ALA A 129 12.49 8.83 -15.69
CA ALA A 129 11.47 9.02 -14.65
C ALA A 129 10.03 8.77 -15.16
N VAL A 130 9.75 9.02 -16.44
CA VAL A 130 8.43 8.75 -17.06
C VAL A 130 8.14 7.25 -17.07
N ALA A 131 9.12 6.43 -17.48
CA ALA A 131 8.98 4.98 -17.43
C ALA A 131 8.80 4.48 -16.00
N THR A 132 9.57 5.05 -15.05
CA THR A 132 9.43 4.74 -13.63
C THR A 132 8.03 5.03 -13.12
N TYR A 133 7.49 6.20 -13.40
CA TYR A 133 6.12 6.59 -13.04
C TYR A 133 5.09 5.61 -13.60
N ASN A 134 5.17 5.30 -14.89
CA ASN A 134 4.27 4.37 -15.55
C ASN A 134 4.30 2.95 -14.95
N ILE A 135 5.47 2.47 -14.52
CA ILE A 135 5.63 1.18 -13.83
C ILE A 135 5.04 1.26 -12.43
N LEU A 136 5.38 2.31 -11.67
CA LEU A 136 4.92 2.46 -10.28
C LEU A 136 3.41 2.59 -10.18
N LEU A 137 2.74 3.27 -11.12
CA LEU A 137 1.27 3.31 -11.17
C LEU A 137 0.65 1.92 -11.31
N ARG A 138 1.22 1.06 -12.16
CA ARG A 138 0.73 -0.32 -12.32
C ARG A 138 1.00 -1.15 -11.08
N LEU A 139 2.19 -1.00 -10.50
CA LEU A 139 2.52 -1.63 -9.22
C LEU A 139 1.62 -1.14 -8.09
N ALA A 140 1.23 0.14 -8.09
CA ALA A 140 0.31 0.71 -7.11
C ALA A 140 -1.03 -0.05 -7.09
N LEU A 141 -1.69 -0.20 -8.25
CA LEU A 141 -2.95 -0.95 -8.34
C LEU A 141 -2.76 -2.43 -8.00
N ALA A 142 -1.78 -3.06 -8.65
CA ALA A 142 -1.54 -4.49 -8.50
C ALA A 142 -1.14 -4.89 -7.07
N ALA A 143 -0.19 -4.17 -6.47
CA ALA A 143 0.28 -4.44 -5.11
C ALA A 143 -0.80 -4.13 -4.06
N SER A 144 -1.58 -3.06 -4.24
CA SER A 144 -2.68 -2.72 -3.35
C SER A 144 -3.76 -3.80 -3.38
N GLY A 145 -4.20 -4.23 -4.57
CA GLY A 145 -5.15 -5.33 -4.72
C GLY A 145 -4.62 -6.64 -4.14
N PHE A 146 -3.36 -6.96 -4.39
CA PHE A 146 -2.73 -8.17 -3.88
C PHE A 146 -2.56 -8.16 -2.36
N SER A 147 -2.20 -7.03 -1.75
CA SER A 147 -2.08 -6.92 -0.29
C SER A 147 -3.43 -7.11 0.41
N MET A 148 -4.51 -6.56 -0.15
CA MET A 148 -5.87 -6.79 0.34
C MET A 148 -6.29 -8.25 0.14
N TYR A 149 -5.99 -8.86 -1.01
CA TYR A 149 -6.20 -10.30 -1.22
C TYR A 149 -5.52 -11.13 -0.12
N LEU A 150 -4.24 -10.86 0.18
CA LEU A 150 -3.51 -11.56 1.24
C LEU A 150 -4.15 -11.39 2.62
N LEU A 151 -4.62 -10.18 2.94
CA LEU A 151 -5.36 -9.90 4.17
C LEU A 151 -6.64 -10.74 4.22
N LEU A 152 -7.46 -10.73 3.18
CA LEU A 152 -8.73 -11.46 3.14
C LEU A 152 -8.54 -12.98 3.16
N ARG A 153 -7.45 -13.51 2.58
CA ARG A 153 -7.10 -14.94 2.67
C ARG A 153 -6.86 -15.42 4.10
N ARG A 154 -6.71 -14.53 5.06
CA ARG A 154 -6.59 -14.87 6.49
C ARG A 154 -7.95 -15.21 7.11
N TYR A 155 -9.05 -14.72 6.51
CA TYR A 155 -10.42 -14.84 7.01
C TYR A 155 -11.30 -15.75 6.16
N THR A 156 -10.97 -15.96 4.89
CA THR A 156 -11.73 -16.85 4.00
C THR A 156 -10.81 -17.83 3.25
N SER A 157 -11.26 -19.08 3.13
CA SER A 157 -10.64 -20.08 2.28
C SER A 157 -11.11 -19.96 0.82
N TRP A 158 -12.22 -19.25 0.56
CA TRP A 158 -12.77 -19.11 -0.78
C TRP A 158 -11.98 -18.07 -1.58
N TRP A 159 -11.14 -18.59 -2.49
CA TRP A 159 -10.22 -17.80 -3.30
C TRP A 159 -10.90 -16.68 -4.11
N PRO A 160 -12.07 -16.92 -4.79
CA PRO A 160 -12.71 -15.87 -5.59
C PRO A 160 -13.18 -14.67 -4.74
N ALA A 161 -13.68 -14.91 -3.53
CA ALA A 161 -14.11 -13.82 -2.64
C ALA A 161 -12.93 -12.95 -2.21
N ALA A 162 -11.78 -13.58 -1.85
CA ALA A 162 -10.60 -12.82 -1.50
C ALA A 162 -10.03 -12.05 -2.70
N PHE A 163 -10.07 -12.64 -3.90
CA PHE A 163 -9.65 -11.99 -5.14
C PHE A 163 -10.54 -10.79 -5.47
N LEU A 164 -11.87 -10.98 -5.42
CA LEU A 164 -12.84 -9.89 -5.65
C LEU A 164 -12.65 -8.74 -4.65
N GLY A 165 -12.45 -9.05 -3.37
CA GLY A 165 -12.15 -8.02 -2.36
C GLY A 165 -10.85 -7.26 -2.65
N GLY A 166 -9.83 -7.95 -3.20
CA GLY A 166 -8.62 -7.31 -3.71
C GLY A 166 -8.87 -6.40 -4.90
N VAL A 167 -9.73 -6.81 -5.85
CA VAL A 167 -10.15 -5.97 -6.98
C VAL A 167 -10.90 -4.73 -6.49
N LEU A 168 -11.87 -4.90 -5.59
CA LEU A 168 -12.65 -3.79 -5.04
C LEU A 168 -11.78 -2.77 -4.29
N TYR A 169 -10.69 -3.21 -3.65
CA TYR A 169 -9.75 -2.32 -3.00
C TYR A 169 -8.77 -1.67 -3.98
N GLY A 170 -8.06 -2.47 -4.78
CA GLY A 170 -6.97 -2.00 -5.64
C GLY A 170 -7.41 -1.34 -6.93
N PHE A 171 -8.68 -1.55 -7.37
CA PHE A 171 -9.23 -1.03 -8.63
C PHE A 171 -10.58 -0.33 -8.40
N SER A 172 -10.81 0.19 -7.20
CA SER A 172 -11.98 1.03 -6.91
C SER A 172 -12.02 2.27 -7.80
N ALA A 173 -13.18 2.91 -7.89
CA ALA A 173 -13.32 4.19 -8.59
C ALA A 173 -12.32 5.24 -8.07
N TYR A 174 -12.10 5.28 -6.75
CA TYR A 174 -11.06 6.12 -6.13
C TYR A 174 -9.67 5.81 -6.69
N MET A 175 -9.26 4.54 -6.67
CA MET A 175 -7.93 4.13 -7.12
C MET A 175 -7.68 4.44 -8.59
N ILE A 176 -8.68 4.23 -9.43
CA ILE A 176 -8.60 4.55 -10.87
C ILE A 176 -8.60 6.07 -11.11
N GLY A 177 -9.39 6.82 -10.35
CA GLY A 177 -9.42 8.28 -10.41
C GLY A 177 -8.10 8.90 -9.98
N GLN A 178 -7.66 8.58 -8.77
CA GLN A 178 -6.38 9.08 -8.22
C GLN A 178 -5.16 8.59 -9.03
N GLY A 179 -5.24 7.43 -9.65
CA GLY A 179 -4.19 6.91 -10.54
C GLY A 179 -3.97 7.73 -11.83
N ARG A 180 -4.69 8.83 -12.00
CA ARG A 180 -4.51 9.78 -13.10
C ARG A 180 -3.80 11.06 -12.69
N GLY A 181 -3.06 11.05 -11.59
CA GLY A 181 -2.34 12.24 -11.15
C GLY A 181 -1.71 12.14 -9.78
N HIS A 182 -2.10 11.14 -8.99
CA HIS A 182 -1.69 11.03 -7.60
C HIS A 182 -1.15 9.63 -7.28
N LEU A 183 0.06 9.33 -7.77
CA LEU A 183 0.74 8.05 -7.52
C LEU A 183 0.87 7.77 -6.00
N PHE A 184 1.18 8.81 -5.20
CA PHE A 184 1.31 8.70 -3.75
C PHE A 184 0.00 8.34 -3.03
N LEU A 185 -1.16 8.68 -3.58
CA LEU A 185 -2.48 8.28 -3.06
C LEU A 185 -2.91 6.89 -3.56
N THR A 186 -2.37 6.47 -4.70
CA THR A 186 -2.69 5.21 -5.35
C THR A 186 -1.83 4.06 -4.84
N PHE A 187 -0.59 4.35 -4.37
CA PHE A 187 0.33 3.31 -3.88
C PHE A 187 0.03 2.95 -2.41
N VAL A 188 -1.01 2.14 -2.20
CA VAL A 188 -1.57 1.82 -0.88
C VAL A 188 -1.54 0.31 -0.51
N PRO A 189 -0.46 -0.43 -0.78
CA PRO A 189 -0.37 -1.83 -0.35
C PRO A 189 -0.12 -1.98 1.16
N ILE A 190 0.39 -0.95 1.83
CA ILE A 190 0.80 -1.01 3.24
C ILE A 190 -0.39 -1.00 4.21
N PRO A 191 -1.48 -0.22 4.04
CA PRO A 191 -2.62 -0.24 4.94
C PRO A 191 -3.23 -1.63 5.21
N PRO A 192 -3.52 -2.50 4.22
CA PRO A 192 -3.96 -3.86 4.49
C PRO A 192 -2.92 -4.70 5.27
N LEU A 193 -1.63 -4.48 5.03
CA LEU A 193 -0.57 -5.14 5.80
C LEU A 193 -0.52 -4.67 7.25
N MET A 194 -0.78 -3.39 7.52
CA MET A 194 -0.89 -2.87 8.89
C MET A 194 -2.07 -3.52 9.64
N VAL A 195 -3.21 -3.72 8.97
CA VAL A 195 -4.34 -4.49 9.53
C VAL A 195 -3.91 -5.92 9.85
N ALA A 196 -3.20 -6.59 8.95
CA ALA A 196 -2.71 -7.95 9.16
C ALA A 196 -1.72 -8.05 10.34
N LEU A 197 -0.84 -7.05 10.49
CA LEU A 197 0.11 -6.96 11.61
C LEU A 197 -0.61 -6.75 12.95
N LEU A 198 -1.63 -5.89 12.97
CA LEU A 198 -2.46 -5.69 14.16
C LEU A 198 -3.26 -6.95 14.53
N ASP A 199 -3.81 -7.66 13.54
CA ASP A 199 -4.47 -8.94 13.74
C ASP A 199 -3.51 -9.99 14.34
N ASP A 200 -2.29 -10.10 13.82
CA ASP A 200 -1.27 -11.01 14.35
C ASP A 200 -0.83 -10.63 15.77
N TRP A 201 -0.75 -9.34 16.07
CA TRP A 201 -0.34 -8.85 17.37
C TRP A 201 -1.45 -8.96 18.42
N LEU A 202 -2.62 -8.40 18.14
CA LEU A 202 -3.67 -8.20 19.14
C LEU A 202 -4.66 -9.39 19.23
N VAL A 203 -4.93 -10.06 18.10
CA VAL A 203 -5.94 -11.12 18.01
C VAL A 203 -5.28 -12.51 18.02
N ARG A 204 -4.44 -12.81 17.05
CA ARG A 204 -3.85 -14.16 16.86
C ARG A 204 -2.66 -14.45 17.75
N ARG A 205 -2.05 -13.44 18.34
CA ARG A 205 -0.90 -13.55 19.26
C ARG A 205 0.30 -14.33 18.69
N ARG A 206 0.56 -14.18 17.41
CA ARG A 206 1.63 -14.92 16.72
C ARG A 206 3.03 -14.45 17.11
N ARG A 207 3.15 -13.25 17.67
CA ARG A 207 4.43 -12.63 18.03
C ARG A 207 4.31 -11.85 19.34
N PRO A 208 5.42 -11.69 20.08
CA PRO A 208 5.48 -10.79 21.23
C PRO A 208 5.16 -9.34 20.87
N GLY A 209 4.85 -8.50 21.87
CA GLY A 209 4.44 -7.11 21.67
C GLY A 209 5.48 -6.27 20.93
N ALA A 210 6.73 -6.26 21.41
CA ALA A 210 7.77 -5.41 20.83
C ALA A 210 8.11 -5.72 19.36
N PRO A 211 8.35 -6.99 18.93
CA PRO A 211 8.54 -7.30 17.50
C PRO A 211 7.34 -6.95 16.62
N SER A 212 6.12 -7.16 17.13
CA SER A 212 4.90 -6.79 16.38
C SER A 212 4.80 -5.30 16.20
N GLY A 213 5.05 -4.55 17.27
CA GLY A 213 5.09 -3.09 17.25
C GLY A 213 6.17 -2.55 16.33
N ALA A 214 7.38 -3.13 16.37
CA ALA A 214 8.47 -2.72 15.48
C ALA A 214 8.10 -2.89 14.00
N LEU A 215 7.45 -4.00 13.62
CA LEU A 215 6.96 -4.21 12.26
C LEU A 215 5.86 -3.21 11.87
N LEU A 216 4.95 -2.91 12.80
CA LEU A 216 3.91 -1.90 12.57
C LEU A 216 4.53 -0.50 12.43
N GLY A 217 5.51 -0.15 13.27
CA GLY A 217 6.25 1.10 13.15
C GLY A 217 7.03 1.23 11.85
N ALA A 218 7.62 0.12 11.38
CA ALA A 218 8.28 0.07 10.07
C ALA A 218 7.28 0.26 8.93
N ALA A 219 6.13 -0.42 8.97
CA ALA A 219 5.08 -0.24 7.97
C ALA A 219 4.56 1.21 7.96
N ALA A 220 4.34 1.82 9.13
CA ALA A 220 3.93 3.21 9.24
C ALA A 220 5.00 4.17 8.71
N GLY A 221 6.29 3.95 9.02
CA GLY A 221 7.39 4.77 8.52
C GLY A 221 7.55 4.68 7.00
N LEU A 222 7.43 3.48 6.44
CA LEU A 222 7.44 3.27 4.99
C LEU A 222 6.22 3.94 4.32
N GLN A 223 5.02 3.83 4.91
CA GLN A 223 3.83 4.52 4.40
C GLN A 223 3.98 6.05 4.47
N TYR A 224 4.60 6.58 5.55
CA TYR A 224 4.90 8.01 5.65
C TYR A 224 5.80 8.49 4.50
N LEU A 225 6.81 7.69 4.15
CA LEU A 225 7.73 8.01 3.04
C LEU A 225 7.11 7.84 1.65
N ILE A 226 5.92 7.25 1.54
CA ILE A 226 5.11 7.24 0.32
C ILE A 226 4.10 8.39 0.36
N SER A 227 3.28 8.44 1.41
CA SER A 227 2.21 9.42 1.59
C SER A 227 1.87 9.59 3.07
N PRO A 228 2.23 10.73 3.67
CA PRO A 228 1.80 11.08 5.02
C PRO A 228 0.28 11.13 5.16
N GLU A 229 -0.42 11.56 4.13
CA GLU A 229 -1.88 11.67 4.07
C GLU A 229 -2.56 10.29 4.19
N VAL A 230 -2.13 9.33 3.37
CA VAL A 230 -2.64 7.94 3.46
C VAL A 230 -2.32 7.33 4.81
N LEU A 231 -1.15 7.60 5.38
CA LEU A 231 -0.84 7.16 6.73
C LEU A 231 -1.80 7.76 7.75
N ALA A 232 -2.06 9.07 7.70
CA ALA A 232 -2.98 9.74 8.62
C ALA A 232 -4.39 9.14 8.52
N MET A 233 -4.94 8.95 7.32
CA MET A 233 -6.24 8.31 7.09
C MET A 233 -6.26 6.88 7.64
N THR A 234 -5.17 6.11 7.43
CA THR A 234 -5.03 4.74 7.94
C THR A 234 -5.02 4.71 9.46
N VAL A 235 -4.23 5.58 10.09
CA VAL A 235 -4.12 5.67 11.57
C VAL A 235 -5.46 6.08 12.19
N ILE A 236 -6.17 7.05 11.61
CA ILE A 236 -7.50 7.46 12.08
C ILE A 236 -8.48 6.28 11.97
N SER A 237 -8.54 5.61 10.82
CA SER A 237 -9.44 4.47 10.58
C SER A 237 -9.16 3.30 11.54
N LEU A 238 -7.89 2.95 11.70
CA LEU A 238 -7.46 1.91 12.64
C LEU A 238 -7.71 2.31 14.09
N GLY A 239 -7.48 3.59 14.43
CA GLY A 239 -7.73 4.14 15.75
C GLY A 239 -9.20 4.05 16.15
N VAL A 240 -10.12 4.43 15.24
CA VAL A 240 -11.57 4.28 15.44
C VAL A 240 -11.95 2.81 15.63
N GLY A 241 -11.43 1.91 14.79
CA GLY A 241 -11.67 0.47 14.91
C GLY A 241 -11.15 -0.11 16.22
N LEU A 242 -9.93 0.25 16.63
CA LEU A 242 -9.34 -0.17 17.89
C LEU A 242 -10.13 0.38 19.09
N LEU A 243 -10.55 1.64 19.06
CA LEU A 243 -11.37 2.24 20.11
C LEU A 243 -12.68 1.47 20.28
N ALA A 244 -13.37 1.16 19.18
CA ALA A 244 -14.61 0.36 19.22
C ALA A 244 -14.37 -1.03 19.84
N LEU A 245 -13.27 -1.71 19.46
CA LEU A 245 -12.88 -3.00 20.05
C LEU A 245 -12.54 -2.87 21.55
N CYS A 246 -11.80 -1.83 21.95
CA CYS A 246 -11.45 -1.56 23.34
C CYS A 246 -12.70 -1.31 24.20
N LEU A 247 -13.66 -0.56 23.69
CA LEU A 247 -14.93 -0.31 24.39
C LEU A 247 -15.77 -1.58 24.53
N ARG A 248 -15.73 -2.47 23.52
CA ARG A 248 -16.49 -3.74 23.52
C ARG A 248 -15.85 -4.82 24.38
N TYR A 249 -14.50 -4.86 24.48
CA TYR A 249 -13.73 -5.93 25.10
C TYR A 249 -12.80 -5.43 26.23
N ARG A 250 -13.31 -4.63 27.15
CA ARG A 250 -12.55 -3.91 28.21
C ARG A 250 -11.70 -4.84 29.08
N ALA A 251 -12.19 -6.02 29.43
CA ALA A 251 -11.45 -6.98 30.26
C ALA A 251 -10.19 -7.45 29.55
N MET A 252 -10.30 -7.81 28.26
CA MET A 252 -9.19 -8.27 27.43
C MET A 252 -8.12 -7.16 27.26
N VAL A 253 -8.53 -5.90 27.17
CA VAL A 253 -7.59 -4.76 27.06
C VAL A 253 -6.73 -4.65 28.31
N ARG A 254 -7.32 -4.77 29.51
CA ARG A 254 -6.58 -4.70 30.80
C ARG A 254 -5.52 -5.81 30.91
N GLU A 255 -5.87 -7.03 30.51
CA GLU A 255 -4.93 -8.17 30.54
C GLU A 255 -3.76 -8.01 29.57
N ARG A 256 -3.94 -7.22 28.50
CA ARG A 256 -2.95 -7.06 27.42
C ARG A 256 -2.21 -5.74 27.44
N LEU A 257 -2.45 -4.89 28.40
CA LEU A 257 -1.95 -3.53 28.43
C LEU A 257 -0.43 -3.48 28.36
N SER A 258 0.28 -4.33 29.11
CA SER A 258 1.75 -4.36 29.09
C SER A 258 2.32 -4.77 27.73
N THR A 259 1.72 -5.80 27.10
CA THR A 259 2.11 -6.25 25.75
C THR A 259 1.81 -5.17 24.70
N PHE A 260 0.68 -4.47 24.88
CA PHE A 260 0.33 -3.35 24.00
C PHE A 260 1.32 -2.19 24.18
N LEU A 261 1.64 -1.79 25.39
CA LEU A 261 2.57 -0.68 25.66
C LEU A 261 3.98 -0.98 25.13
N SER A 262 4.49 -2.19 25.35
CA SER A 262 5.82 -2.58 24.80
C SER A 262 5.86 -2.52 23.28
N GLY A 263 4.78 -2.94 22.63
CA GLY A 263 4.66 -2.84 21.17
C GLY A 263 4.50 -1.40 20.70
N ALA A 264 3.72 -0.58 21.39
CA ALA A 264 3.53 0.83 21.04
C ALA A 264 4.84 1.62 21.13
N VAL A 265 5.65 1.38 22.17
CA VAL A 265 6.99 1.98 22.31
C VAL A 265 7.91 1.55 21.16
N ALA A 266 7.93 0.25 20.85
CA ALA A 266 8.73 -0.26 19.72
C ALA A 266 8.26 0.32 18.38
N ALA A 267 6.95 0.44 18.17
CA ALA A 267 6.38 1.05 16.97
C ALA A 267 6.79 2.52 16.83
N ALA A 268 6.66 3.30 17.93
CA ALA A 268 7.06 4.70 17.94
C ALA A 268 8.57 4.87 17.68
N GLY A 269 9.41 4.03 18.28
CA GLY A 269 10.86 4.08 18.09
C GLY A 269 11.27 3.79 16.64
N VAL A 270 10.73 2.73 16.02
CA VAL A 270 11.04 2.39 14.63
C VAL A 270 10.45 3.42 13.66
N PHE A 271 9.22 3.90 13.90
CA PHE A 271 8.64 4.99 13.12
C PHE A 271 9.51 6.25 13.19
N ALA A 272 9.94 6.67 14.39
CA ALA A 272 10.80 7.84 14.56
C ALA A 272 12.15 7.68 13.86
N LEU A 273 12.71 6.47 13.84
CA LEU A 273 13.96 6.18 13.12
C LEU A 273 13.80 6.39 11.60
N LEU A 274 12.68 5.98 11.01
CA LEU A 274 12.43 6.06 9.56
C LEU A 274 11.90 7.43 9.13
N ALA A 275 10.97 8.00 9.91
CA ALA A 275 10.26 9.22 9.54
C ALA A 275 10.79 10.46 10.27
N GLY A 276 11.66 10.32 11.27
CA GLY A 276 12.11 11.42 12.12
C GLY A 276 12.81 12.54 11.34
N TYR A 277 13.72 12.19 10.43
CA TYR A 277 14.38 13.19 9.58
C TYR A 277 13.42 13.90 8.62
N PRO A 278 12.56 13.20 7.83
CA PRO A 278 11.53 13.86 7.04
C PRO A 278 10.56 14.73 7.86
N ILE A 279 10.15 14.29 9.04
CA ILE A 279 9.31 15.09 9.93
C ILE A 279 10.05 16.33 10.43
N TRP A 280 11.33 16.20 10.80
CA TRP A 280 12.15 17.35 11.18
C TRP A 280 12.27 18.33 10.00
N MET A 281 12.52 17.84 8.78
CA MET A 281 12.54 18.69 7.58
C MET A 281 11.22 19.45 7.41
N LEU A 282 10.09 18.80 7.60
CA LEU A 282 8.76 19.41 7.50
C LEU A 282 8.55 20.52 8.56
N LEU A 283 8.91 20.26 9.82
CA LEU A 283 8.54 21.11 10.96
C LEU A 283 9.57 22.20 11.30
N ALA A 284 10.86 21.94 11.05
CA ALA A 284 11.97 22.78 11.51
C ALA A 284 13.15 22.83 10.54
N GLY A 285 13.10 22.12 9.42
CA GLY A 285 14.17 22.11 8.42
C GLY A 285 14.29 23.43 7.65
N PRO A 286 15.33 23.58 6.82
CA PRO A 286 15.50 24.75 5.98
C PRO A 286 14.24 25.00 5.14
N ARG A 287 13.78 26.26 5.11
CA ARG A 287 12.59 26.65 4.34
C ARG A 287 11.31 25.90 4.71
N HIS A 288 11.17 25.41 5.95
CA HIS A 288 9.89 24.89 6.43
C HIS A 288 8.81 25.99 6.37
N VAL A 289 7.58 25.58 6.10
CA VAL A 289 6.45 26.49 6.00
C VAL A 289 5.88 26.76 7.39
N THR A 290 5.72 28.05 7.73
CA THR A 290 5.07 28.50 8.96
C THR A 290 3.66 29.00 8.64
N GLY A 291 2.65 28.41 9.29
CA GLY A 291 1.24 28.71 9.04
C GLY A 291 0.55 27.74 8.07
N PRO A 292 -0.68 28.01 7.66
CA PRO A 292 -1.43 27.14 6.76
C PRO A 292 -0.78 27.11 5.37
N ALA A 293 -0.53 25.92 4.84
CA ALA A 293 0.04 25.72 3.51
C ALA A 293 -0.88 26.25 2.40
N HIS A 294 -2.19 26.20 2.62
CA HIS A 294 -3.21 26.65 1.68
C HIS A 294 -4.13 27.69 2.31
N SER A 295 -4.61 28.63 1.50
CA SER A 295 -5.61 29.60 1.93
C SER A 295 -6.96 28.92 2.19
N VAL A 296 -7.78 29.52 3.07
CA VAL A 296 -9.16 29.04 3.34
C VAL A 296 -10.00 28.99 2.05
N HIS A 297 -9.68 29.85 1.07
CA HIS A 297 -10.35 29.85 -0.24
C HIS A 297 -10.15 28.55 -0.99
N LEU A 298 -8.94 27.96 -0.97
CA LEU A 298 -8.66 26.67 -1.60
C LEU A 298 -9.48 25.53 -0.99
N LEU A 299 -9.75 25.56 0.32
CA LEU A 299 -10.65 24.57 0.96
C LEU A 299 -12.08 24.66 0.40
N SER A 300 -12.51 25.81 -0.11
CA SER A 300 -13.82 25.94 -0.75
C SER A 300 -13.85 25.42 -2.19
N VAL A 301 -12.70 25.36 -2.85
CA VAL A 301 -12.54 24.81 -4.22
C VAL A 301 -12.54 23.29 -4.18
N TYR A 302 -11.77 22.69 -3.28
CA TYR A 302 -11.62 21.24 -3.15
C TYR A 302 -12.65 20.60 -2.20
N ARG A 303 -13.84 21.15 -2.11
CA ARG A 303 -14.92 20.60 -1.27
C ARG A 303 -15.71 19.52 -2.00
N ASN A 304 -16.01 18.44 -1.32
CA ASN A 304 -16.95 17.45 -1.80
C ASN A 304 -18.38 17.74 -1.33
N THR A 305 -19.39 17.22 -2.01
CA THR A 305 -20.79 17.32 -1.60
C THR A 305 -21.21 16.07 -0.83
N VAL A 306 -22.24 16.21 0.02
CA VAL A 306 -22.84 15.05 0.69
C VAL A 306 -23.33 14.00 -0.31
N PHE A 307 -23.75 14.43 -1.49
CA PHE A 307 -24.19 13.55 -2.58
C PHE A 307 -23.04 12.92 -3.36
N GLY A 308 -21.82 13.46 -3.26
CA GLY A 308 -20.63 12.93 -3.95
C GLY A 308 -20.26 11.50 -3.56
N VAL A 309 -20.80 10.98 -2.45
CA VAL A 309 -20.61 9.58 -2.04
C VAL A 309 -21.50 8.62 -2.85
N ILE A 310 -22.62 9.09 -3.40
CA ILE A 310 -23.66 8.23 -4.00
C ILE A 310 -23.86 8.54 -5.49
N LEU A 311 -23.77 9.82 -5.89
CA LEU A 311 -24.07 10.24 -7.24
C LEU A 311 -22.85 10.15 -8.15
N PRO A 312 -22.92 9.43 -9.28
CA PRO A 312 -21.83 9.37 -10.25
C PRO A 312 -21.58 10.73 -10.91
N THR A 313 -20.31 10.99 -11.20
CA THR A 313 -19.86 12.18 -11.91
C THR A 313 -19.69 11.89 -13.40
N SER A 314 -19.47 12.94 -14.22
CA SER A 314 -19.20 12.79 -15.67
C SER A 314 -17.93 11.97 -15.98
N ASN A 315 -17.08 11.74 -14.98
CA ASN A 315 -15.85 10.94 -15.12
C ASN A 315 -16.11 9.43 -15.07
N GLN A 316 -17.33 9.01 -14.76
CA GLN A 316 -17.68 7.60 -14.66
C GLN A 316 -18.43 7.12 -15.91
N VAL A 317 -18.20 5.86 -16.28
CA VAL A 317 -18.83 5.21 -17.45
C VAL A 317 -20.35 5.17 -17.31
N ILE A 318 -20.84 4.92 -16.09
CA ILE A 318 -22.28 4.94 -15.78
C ILE A 318 -22.59 6.29 -15.12
N ASN A 319 -23.05 7.23 -15.92
CA ASN A 319 -23.40 8.58 -15.47
C ASN A 319 -24.79 8.98 -16.01
N PRO A 320 -25.87 8.74 -15.26
CA PRO A 320 -27.20 9.17 -15.66
C PRO A 320 -27.27 10.71 -15.79
N PRO A 321 -27.96 11.26 -16.83
CA PRO A 321 -28.03 12.70 -17.03
C PRO A 321 -28.58 13.48 -15.82
N VAL A 322 -29.40 12.84 -14.99
CA VAL A 322 -29.95 13.45 -13.77
C VAL A 322 -28.88 13.71 -12.72
N SER A 323 -27.84 12.85 -12.62
CA SER A 323 -26.74 13.04 -11.65
C SER A 323 -25.90 14.26 -12.00
N ALA A 324 -25.71 14.57 -13.28
CA ALA A 324 -24.95 15.71 -13.76
C ALA A 324 -25.50 17.06 -13.24
N ARG A 325 -26.81 17.16 -13.02
CA ARG A 325 -27.43 18.37 -12.45
C ARG A 325 -26.95 18.67 -11.01
N PHE A 326 -26.61 17.62 -10.25
CA PHE A 326 -26.18 17.73 -8.86
C PHE A 326 -24.65 17.74 -8.71
N THR A 327 -23.93 17.14 -9.67
CA THR A 327 -22.47 16.98 -9.59
C THR A 327 -21.69 17.99 -10.40
N ASN A 328 -22.17 18.42 -11.58
CA ASN A 328 -21.48 19.38 -12.46
C ASN A 328 -21.15 20.73 -11.84
N PRO A 329 -21.97 21.34 -10.96
CA PRO A 329 -21.60 22.59 -10.31
C PRO A 329 -20.34 22.50 -9.44
N TYR A 330 -19.95 21.30 -9.04
CA TYR A 330 -18.82 21.04 -8.17
C TYR A 330 -17.61 20.43 -8.91
N LEU A 331 -17.81 19.98 -10.16
CA LEU A 331 -16.77 19.43 -11.03
C LEU A 331 -15.93 20.49 -11.75
N LEU A 332 -16.31 21.77 -11.64
CA LEU A 332 -15.77 22.86 -12.46
C LEU A 332 -14.28 23.15 -12.21
N HIS A 333 -13.67 22.61 -11.14
CA HIS A 333 -12.32 22.98 -10.76
C HIS A 333 -11.31 21.81 -10.76
N ASP A 334 -11.71 20.58 -10.48
CA ASP A 334 -10.86 19.40 -10.66
C ASP A 334 -11.68 18.10 -10.84
N PRO A 335 -11.82 17.63 -12.08
CA PRO A 335 -12.56 16.39 -12.33
C PRO A 335 -11.87 15.13 -11.79
N ALA A 336 -10.57 15.14 -11.53
CA ALA A 336 -9.85 13.97 -11.03
C ALA A 336 -10.18 13.66 -9.56
N GLU A 337 -10.43 14.69 -8.75
CA GLU A 337 -10.72 14.54 -7.31
C GLU A 337 -12.18 14.22 -7.00
N ASN A 338 -13.08 14.44 -7.96
CA ASN A 338 -14.53 14.23 -7.80
C ASN A 338 -14.98 12.86 -8.31
N VAL A 339 -14.35 11.80 -7.84
CA VAL A 339 -14.71 10.42 -8.18
C VAL A 339 -15.57 9.81 -7.08
N VAL A 340 -16.73 9.26 -7.47
CA VAL A 340 -17.65 8.59 -6.55
C VAL A 340 -17.11 7.21 -6.16
N TYR A 341 -17.27 6.84 -4.90
CA TYR A 341 -16.75 5.62 -4.31
C TYR A 341 -17.63 4.38 -4.50
N LEU A 342 -18.77 4.49 -5.19
CA LEU A 342 -19.68 3.39 -5.46
C LEU A 342 -19.87 3.14 -6.96
#